data_28e5d955b775089ef76109ad292b5ba4
#
_entry.id   28e5d955b775089ef76109ad292b5ba4
#
_cell.length_a   1.000
_cell.length_b   1.000
_cell.length_c   1.000
_cell.angle_alpha   90.00
_cell.angle_beta   90.00
_cell.angle_gamma   90.00
#
_symmetry.space_group_name_H-M   'P 1'
#
loop_
_entity.id
_entity.type
_entity.pdbx_description
1 polymer ?
#
loop_
_entity_poly.entity_id
_entity_poly.type
_entity_poly.pdbx_seq_one_letter_code
_entity_poly.pdbx_strand_id
1 'polypeptide(L)'
;MGIKGLPDAAKQKTTDGAIAFVKYYVAVVNYAGSKPQTGLVKSLSLDTCETCDRWESSAAYFAQHDQKIVGDQLPGGTGWDVKADLIDQSPPAAHIGVAFKAADVPIKSADGSQTSQHVAAAVEVFLLRWTESGWLVSDVQRDVA
;
A
#
# COMPACT_ATOMS: atom_id res chain seq x y z
N MET A 1 -15.49 -9.95 -8.61
CA MET A 1 -14.98 -8.72 -9.22
C MET A 1 -13.74 -8.23 -8.47
N GLY A 2 -12.66 -7.99 -9.16
CA GLY A 2 -11.43 -7.53 -8.55
C GLY A 2 -11.30 -6.01 -8.54
N ILE A 3 -10.20 -5.53 -7.99
CA ILE A 3 -9.83 -4.12 -8.06
C ILE A 3 -9.50 -3.77 -9.52
N LYS A 4 -9.74 -2.52 -9.91
CA LYS A 4 -9.36 -2.06 -11.25
C LYS A 4 -7.85 -2.18 -11.45
N GLY A 5 -7.43 -2.40 -12.70
CA GLY A 5 -6.03 -2.43 -13.06
C GLY A 5 -5.33 -1.08 -12.86
N LEU A 6 -4.00 -1.10 -12.99
CA LEU A 6 -3.17 0.09 -12.81
C LEU A 6 -3.61 1.19 -13.79
N PRO A 7 -3.92 2.40 -13.30
CA PRO A 7 -4.31 3.50 -14.20
C PRO A 7 -3.13 3.97 -15.05
N ASP A 8 -3.44 4.50 -16.24
CA ASP A 8 -2.41 4.96 -17.17
C ASP A 8 -1.51 6.03 -16.56
N ALA A 9 -2.07 6.93 -15.73
CA ALA A 9 -1.29 7.96 -15.06
C ALA A 9 -0.17 7.35 -14.20
N ALA A 10 -0.40 6.20 -13.59
CA ALA A 10 0.57 5.53 -12.73
C ALA A 10 1.65 4.77 -13.52
N LYS A 11 1.55 4.73 -14.84
CA LYS A 11 2.52 4.08 -15.72
C LYS A 11 3.57 5.04 -16.26
N GLN A 12 3.53 6.30 -15.84
CA GLN A 12 4.42 7.32 -16.34
C GLN A 12 5.64 7.47 -15.42
N LYS A 13 6.82 7.60 -16.02
CA LYS A 13 8.07 7.85 -15.29
C LYS A 13 8.20 9.35 -15.01
N THR A 14 7.30 9.85 -14.16
CA THR A 14 7.20 11.27 -13.77
C THR A 14 6.86 11.35 -12.30
N THR A 15 7.02 12.54 -11.71
CA THR A 15 6.58 12.80 -10.33
C THR A 15 5.09 12.50 -10.16
N ASP A 16 4.26 13.00 -11.07
CA ASP A 16 2.82 12.74 -11.02
C ASP A 16 2.50 11.26 -11.19
N GLY A 17 3.26 10.57 -12.04
CA GLY A 17 3.10 9.13 -12.22
C GLY A 17 3.43 8.34 -10.96
N ALA A 18 4.49 8.74 -10.26
CA ALA A 18 4.87 8.11 -8.99
C ALA A 18 3.78 8.31 -7.92
N ILE A 19 3.24 9.52 -7.82
CA ILE A 19 2.14 9.82 -6.89
C ILE A 19 0.91 8.99 -7.23
N ALA A 20 0.54 8.94 -8.51
CA ALA A 20 -0.60 8.13 -8.96
C ALA A 20 -0.40 6.64 -8.63
N PHE A 21 0.83 6.16 -8.77
CA PHE A 21 1.16 4.77 -8.43
C PHE A 21 0.95 4.49 -6.93
N VAL A 22 1.42 5.38 -6.05
CA VAL A 22 1.25 5.19 -4.60
C VAL A 22 -0.22 5.23 -4.21
N LYS A 23 -1.01 6.13 -4.81
CA LYS A 23 -2.46 6.15 -4.58
C LYS A 23 -3.10 4.82 -4.94
N TYR A 24 -2.71 4.26 -6.08
CA TYR A 24 -3.20 2.95 -6.51
C TYR A 24 -2.73 1.85 -5.56
N TYR A 25 -1.46 1.89 -5.16
CA TYR A 25 -0.89 0.90 -4.24
C TYR A 25 -1.64 0.88 -2.90
N VAL A 26 -1.91 2.05 -2.33
CA VAL A 26 -2.69 2.17 -1.09
C VAL A 26 -4.08 1.58 -1.27
N ALA A 27 -4.73 1.85 -2.40
CA ALA A 27 -6.04 1.26 -2.70
C ALA A 27 -5.96 -0.26 -2.78
N VAL A 28 -4.88 -0.81 -3.34
CA VAL A 28 -4.67 -2.27 -3.42
C VAL A 28 -4.46 -2.87 -2.03
N VAL A 29 -3.68 -2.23 -1.17
CA VAL A 29 -3.48 -2.69 0.21
C VAL A 29 -4.81 -2.71 0.97
N ASN A 30 -5.59 -1.65 0.85
CA ASN A 30 -6.92 -1.59 1.49
C ASN A 30 -7.86 -2.65 0.94
N TYR A 31 -7.86 -2.84 -0.37
CA TYR A 31 -8.68 -3.87 -1.03
C TYR A 31 -8.29 -5.28 -0.54
N ALA A 32 -6.99 -5.57 -0.45
CA ALA A 32 -6.51 -6.88 -0.02
C ALA A 32 -6.87 -7.19 1.44
N GLY A 33 -7.08 -6.17 2.27
CA GLY A 33 -7.58 -6.34 3.63
C GLY A 33 -9.08 -6.63 3.68
N SER A 34 -9.87 -5.97 2.83
CA SER A 34 -11.33 -6.09 2.83
C SER A 34 -11.82 -7.31 2.04
N LYS A 35 -11.08 -7.75 1.03
CA LYS A 35 -11.36 -8.95 0.25
C LYS A 35 -10.06 -9.77 0.15
N PRO A 36 -9.71 -10.50 1.20
CA PRO A 36 -8.39 -11.10 1.31
C PRO A 36 -8.08 -12.08 0.21
N GLN A 37 -6.96 -11.81 -0.45
CA GLN A 37 -6.40 -12.68 -1.49
C GLN A 37 -4.90 -12.41 -1.59
N THR A 38 -4.16 -13.42 -2.05
CA THR A 38 -2.71 -13.32 -2.17
C THR A 38 -2.32 -12.76 -3.54
N GLY A 39 -1.14 -12.17 -3.61
CA GLY A 39 -0.49 -11.77 -4.85
C GLY A 39 -0.70 -10.32 -5.24
N LEU A 40 -1.77 -9.66 -4.79
CA LEU A 40 -2.06 -8.28 -5.21
C LEU A 40 -0.98 -7.30 -4.76
N VAL A 41 -0.68 -7.29 -3.46
CA VAL A 41 0.34 -6.39 -2.91
C VAL A 41 1.72 -6.79 -3.43
N LYS A 42 1.99 -8.08 -3.45
CA LYS A 42 3.29 -8.60 -3.90
C LYS A 42 3.58 -8.21 -5.35
N SER A 43 2.58 -8.22 -6.22
CA SER A 43 2.77 -7.92 -7.64
C SER A 43 3.23 -6.47 -7.89
N LEU A 44 3.04 -5.59 -6.91
CA LEU A 44 3.40 -4.17 -7.00
C LEU A 44 4.63 -3.83 -6.17
N SER A 45 5.29 -4.82 -5.59
CA SER A 45 6.37 -4.64 -4.63
C SER A 45 7.62 -5.40 -5.04
N LEU A 46 8.77 -4.87 -4.63
CA LEU A 46 10.04 -5.59 -4.73
C LEU A 46 10.27 -6.42 -3.45
N ASP A 47 11.11 -7.44 -3.56
CA ASP A 47 11.41 -8.32 -2.44
C ASP A 47 12.10 -7.61 -1.26
N THR A 48 12.65 -6.43 -1.50
CA THR A 48 13.29 -5.62 -0.46
C THR A 48 12.32 -4.95 0.49
N CYS A 49 11.02 -4.94 0.17
CA CYS A 49 10.02 -4.24 0.98
C CYS A 49 9.45 -5.15 2.08
N GLU A 50 9.96 -5.02 3.30
CA GLU A 50 9.47 -5.81 4.43
C GLU A 50 8.03 -5.46 4.81
N THR A 51 7.67 -4.18 4.78
CA THR A 51 6.31 -3.74 5.08
C THR A 51 5.31 -4.28 4.06
N CYS A 52 5.69 -4.30 2.78
CA CYS A 52 4.87 -4.90 1.73
C CYS A 52 4.64 -6.38 2.00
N ASP A 53 5.69 -7.09 2.42
CA ASP A 53 5.59 -8.52 2.77
C ASP A 53 4.65 -8.74 3.95
N ARG A 54 4.66 -7.83 4.94
CA ARG A 54 3.71 -7.92 6.06
C ARG A 54 2.27 -7.74 5.59
N TRP A 55 2.00 -6.80 4.70
CA TRP A 55 0.65 -6.62 4.15
C TRP A 55 0.22 -7.82 3.33
N GLU A 56 1.12 -8.37 2.52
CA GLU A 56 0.84 -9.58 1.74
C GLU A 56 0.57 -10.77 2.66
N SER A 57 1.38 -10.94 3.72
CA SER A 57 1.22 -12.02 4.70
C SER A 57 -0.08 -11.88 5.48
N SER A 58 -0.47 -10.65 5.83
CA SER A 58 -1.75 -10.40 6.51
C SER A 58 -2.92 -10.78 5.63
N ALA A 59 -2.87 -10.43 4.35
CA ALA A 59 -3.93 -10.82 3.40
C ALA A 59 -4.03 -12.34 3.28
N ALA A 60 -2.89 -13.03 3.21
CA ALA A 60 -2.85 -14.49 3.16
C ALA A 60 -3.44 -15.10 4.44
N TYR A 61 -3.09 -14.57 5.60
CA TYR A 61 -3.62 -15.04 6.88
C TYR A 61 -5.15 -14.89 6.93
N PHE A 62 -5.65 -13.70 6.59
CA PHE A 62 -7.09 -13.46 6.60
C PHE A 62 -7.83 -14.36 5.60
N ALA A 63 -7.25 -14.57 4.42
CA ALA A 63 -7.86 -15.47 3.43
C ALA A 63 -7.96 -16.90 3.97
N GLN A 64 -6.92 -17.38 4.66
CA GLN A 64 -6.90 -18.74 5.21
C GLN A 64 -7.83 -18.92 6.41
N HIS A 65 -8.13 -17.85 7.14
CA HIS A 65 -8.93 -17.92 8.37
C HIS A 65 -10.34 -17.37 8.18
N ASP A 66 -10.77 -17.11 6.95
CA ASP A 66 -12.08 -16.54 6.62
C ASP A 66 -12.36 -15.26 7.42
N GLN A 67 -11.35 -14.41 7.51
CA GLN A 67 -11.43 -13.11 8.16
C GLN A 67 -11.21 -12.00 7.13
N LYS A 68 -11.69 -10.81 7.45
CA LYS A 68 -11.47 -9.63 6.61
C LYS A 68 -11.45 -8.36 7.45
N ILE A 69 -10.77 -7.35 6.93
CA ILE A 69 -10.82 -6.01 7.49
C ILE A 69 -12.09 -5.33 6.98
N VAL A 70 -12.81 -4.66 7.86
CA VAL A 70 -13.96 -3.83 7.49
C VAL A 70 -13.47 -2.39 7.35
N GLY A 71 -13.50 -1.86 6.14
CA GLY A 71 -12.97 -0.54 5.84
C GLY A 71 -11.49 -0.58 5.43
N ASP A 72 -10.80 0.52 5.64
CA ASP A 72 -9.43 0.69 5.18
C ASP A 72 -8.43 0.44 6.30
N GLN A 73 -7.40 -0.38 6.02
CA GLN A 73 -6.29 -0.55 6.96
C GLN A 73 -5.25 0.59 6.84
N LEU A 74 -5.29 1.35 5.75
CA LEU A 74 -4.51 2.58 5.56
C LEU A 74 -5.50 3.73 5.39
N PRO A 75 -6.02 4.28 6.50
CA PRO A 75 -7.15 5.21 6.41
C PRO A 75 -6.71 6.65 6.17
N GLY A 76 -7.46 7.35 5.32
CA GLY A 76 -7.40 8.80 5.20
C GLY A 76 -6.08 9.35 4.69
N GLY A 77 -5.46 8.71 3.70
CA GLY A 77 -4.19 9.16 3.14
C GLY A 77 -4.26 10.59 2.60
N THR A 78 -3.30 11.42 3.01
CA THR A 78 -3.15 12.79 2.53
C THR A 78 -1.66 13.10 2.36
N GLY A 79 -1.38 14.20 1.67
CA GLY A 79 -0.01 14.63 1.45
C GLY A 79 0.50 14.27 0.07
N TRP A 80 0.56 13.01 -0.24
CA TRP A 80 0.98 12.48 -1.56
C TRP A 80 2.15 13.25 -2.20
N ASP A 81 3.13 13.67 -1.38
CA ASP A 81 4.20 14.55 -1.79
C ASP A 81 5.49 13.80 -2.06
N VAL A 82 6.22 14.23 -3.09
CA VAL A 82 7.57 13.74 -3.35
C VAL A 82 8.50 14.35 -2.31
N LYS A 83 9.13 13.51 -1.47
CA LYS A 83 10.06 13.97 -0.44
C LYS A 83 11.39 14.39 -1.04
N ALA A 84 11.81 13.75 -2.12
CA ALA A 84 13.01 14.11 -2.85
C ALA A 84 12.81 13.78 -4.32
N ASP A 85 13.33 14.66 -5.21
CA ASP A 85 13.26 14.38 -6.64
C ASP A 85 14.38 13.45 -7.01
N LEU A 86 14.05 12.17 -7.20
CA LEU A 86 15.00 11.11 -7.53
C LEU A 86 14.77 10.52 -8.91
N ILE A 87 13.84 11.10 -9.68
CA ILE A 87 13.44 10.52 -10.98
C ILE A 87 14.59 10.51 -11.97
N ASP A 88 15.47 11.50 -11.92
CA ASP A 88 16.61 11.60 -12.85
C ASP A 88 17.83 10.78 -12.41
N GLN A 89 17.68 10.02 -11.32
CA GLN A 89 18.76 9.14 -10.87
C GLN A 89 18.81 7.84 -11.69
N SER A 90 19.90 7.11 -11.57
CA SER A 90 20.08 5.83 -12.24
C SER A 90 20.34 4.73 -11.19
N PRO A 91 19.39 3.79 -10.93
CA PRO A 91 18.05 3.73 -11.55
C PRO A 91 17.12 4.82 -11.02
N PRO A 92 16.12 5.22 -11.82
CA PRO A 92 15.15 6.20 -11.35
C PRO A 92 14.38 5.71 -10.12
N ALA A 93 14.16 6.62 -9.18
CA ALA A 93 13.47 6.33 -7.93
C ALA A 93 12.61 7.53 -7.52
N ALA A 94 11.69 7.31 -6.59
CA ALA A 94 10.89 8.38 -6.02
C ALA A 94 10.55 8.03 -4.58
N HIS A 95 10.46 9.04 -3.72
CA HIS A 95 10.03 8.90 -2.33
C HIS A 95 8.73 9.69 -2.14
N ILE A 96 7.64 9.00 -1.84
CA ILE A 96 6.32 9.61 -1.71
C ILE A 96 5.88 9.51 -0.26
N GLY A 97 5.72 10.65 0.40
CA GLY A 97 5.22 10.71 1.77
C GLY A 97 3.71 10.82 1.82
N VAL A 98 3.07 10.00 2.65
CA VAL A 98 1.62 9.99 2.83
C VAL A 98 1.31 9.97 4.31
N ALA A 99 0.46 10.89 4.77
CA ALA A 99 -0.01 10.92 6.16
C ALA A 99 -1.31 10.12 6.28
N PHE A 100 -1.33 9.16 7.20
CA PHE A 100 -2.52 8.37 7.50
C PHE A 100 -3.05 8.73 8.88
N LYS A 101 -4.37 8.58 9.05
CA LYS A 101 -5.06 8.88 10.30
C LYS A 101 -5.01 7.68 11.24
N ALA A 102 -5.09 7.95 12.56
CA ALA A 102 -5.35 6.90 13.52
C ALA A 102 -6.77 6.34 13.32
N ALA A 103 -6.92 5.06 13.49
CA ALA A 103 -8.23 4.41 13.41
C ALA A 103 -8.23 3.10 14.17
N ASP A 104 -9.42 2.71 14.64
CA ASP A 104 -9.66 1.34 15.10
C ASP A 104 -10.27 0.57 13.93
N VAL A 105 -9.54 -0.44 13.46
CA VAL A 105 -9.89 -1.16 12.24
C VAL A 105 -10.57 -2.47 12.65
N PRO A 106 -11.87 -2.64 12.33
CA PRO A 106 -12.57 -3.89 12.68
C PRO A 106 -12.09 -5.05 11.80
N ILE A 107 -11.93 -6.21 12.43
CA ILE A 107 -11.63 -7.47 11.73
C ILE A 107 -12.82 -8.40 11.98
N LYS A 108 -13.49 -8.82 10.91
CA LYS A 108 -14.68 -9.65 10.97
C LYS A 108 -14.34 -11.08 10.57
N SER A 109 -14.82 -12.04 11.36
CA SER A 109 -14.70 -13.47 11.07
C SER A 109 -15.96 -14.01 10.41
N ALA A 110 -15.84 -15.20 9.79
CA ALA A 110 -16.95 -15.84 9.09
C ALA A 110 -18.16 -16.13 10.02
N ASP A 111 -17.91 -16.37 11.31
CA ASP A 111 -18.96 -16.63 12.30
C ASP A 111 -19.67 -15.36 12.76
N GLY A 112 -19.31 -14.20 12.22
CA GLY A 112 -19.89 -12.92 12.58
C GLY A 112 -19.21 -12.21 13.75
N SER A 113 -18.27 -12.86 14.42
CA SER A 113 -17.51 -12.21 15.49
C SER A 113 -16.57 -11.15 14.94
N GLN A 114 -16.30 -10.13 15.75
CA GLN A 114 -15.40 -9.04 15.37
C GLN A 114 -14.39 -8.78 16.47
N THR A 115 -13.18 -8.45 16.04
CA THR A 115 -12.15 -7.86 16.87
C THR A 115 -11.77 -6.51 16.27
N SER A 116 -10.93 -5.75 16.96
CA SER A 116 -10.51 -4.45 16.49
C SER A 116 -9.00 -4.33 16.64
N GLN A 117 -8.35 -3.77 15.62
CA GLN A 117 -6.93 -3.47 15.65
C GLN A 117 -6.75 -1.96 15.63
N HIS A 118 -6.00 -1.43 16.59
CA HIS A 118 -5.70 0.00 16.61
C HIS A 118 -4.55 0.28 15.63
N VAL A 119 -4.77 1.26 14.74
CA VAL A 119 -3.76 1.77 13.82
C VAL A 119 -3.43 3.19 14.24
N ALA A 120 -2.17 3.44 14.60
CA ALA A 120 -1.73 4.78 15.00
C ALA A 120 -1.60 5.69 13.78
N ALA A 121 -1.81 6.99 13.98
CA ALA A 121 -1.50 7.98 12.95
C ALA A 121 -0.01 7.94 12.63
N ALA A 122 0.34 7.98 11.37
CA ALA A 122 1.74 7.91 10.93
C ALA A 122 1.90 8.51 9.54
N VAL A 123 3.12 8.95 9.24
CA VAL A 123 3.53 9.24 7.88
C VAL A 123 4.27 8.02 7.35
N GLU A 124 3.80 7.48 6.25
CA GLU A 124 4.48 6.39 5.55
C GLU A 124 5.19 6.99 4.35
N VAL A 125 6.48 6.70 4.20
CA VAL A 125 7.24 7.13 3.04
C VAL A 125 7.42 5.90 2.14
N PHE A 126 6.79 5.94 0.98
CA PHE A 126 6.86 4.88 -0.02
C PHE A 126 8.05 5.13 -0.91
N LEU A 127 9.03 4.24 -0.85
CA LEU A 127 10.21 4.30 -1.70
C LEU A 127 9.92 3.48 -2.95
N LEU A 128 9.92 4.15 -4.08
CA LEU A 128 9.60 3.55 -5.37
C LEU A 128 10.86 3.41 -6.20
N ARG A 129 10.90 2.38 -7.04
CA ARG A 129 11.93 2.19 -8.05
C ARG A 129 11.27 1.98 -9.40
N TRP A 130 11.81 2.64 -10.42
CA TRP A 130 11.38 2.43 -11.79
C TRP A 130 12.04 1.16 -12.34
N THR A 131 11.24 0.25 -12.87
CA THR A 131 11.69 -1.02 -13.42
C THR A 131 11.16 -1.19 -14.84
N GLU A 132 11.53 -2.28 -15.52
CA GLU A 132 10.94 -2.62 -16.80
C GLU A 132 9.42 -2.77 -16.74
N SER A 133 8.89 -3.11 -15.57
CA SER A 133 7.46 -3.25 -15.33
C SER A 133 6.81 -1.95 -14.85
N GLY A 134 7.55 -0.84 -14.82
CA GLY A 134 7.08 0.44 -14.29
C GLY A 134 7.48 0.63 -12.84
N TRP A 135 6.72 1.49 -12.13
CA TRP A 135 6.97 1.73 -10.71
C TRP A 135 6.66 0.49 -9.88
N LEU A 136 7.55 0.17 -8.93
CA LEU A 136 7.30 -0.83 -7.89
C LEU A 136 7.75 -0.26 -6.55
N VAL A 137 7.11 -0.71 -5.47
CA VAL A 137 7.49 -0.29 -4.12
C VAL A 137 8.73 -1.08 -3.68
N SER A 138 9.82 -0.38 -3.42
CA SER A 138 11.08 -1.00 -2.98
C SER A 138 11.19 -1.08 -1.46
N ASP A 139 10.52 -0.16 -0.75
CA ASP A 139 10.45 -0.16 0.72
C ASP A 139 9.37 0.81 1.16
N VAL A 140 8.92 0.67 2.41
CA VAL A 140 8.04 1.63 3.06
C VAL A 140 8.62 1.91 4.45
N GLN A 141 8.86 3.19 4.73
CA GLN A 141 9.43 3.62 6.00
C GLN A 141 8.38 4.41 6.76
N ARG A 142 8.16 4.02 8.01
CA ARG A 142 7.20 4.71 8.87
C ARG A 142 7.91 5.76 9.71
N ASP A 143 7.35 6.96 9.66
CA ASP A 143 7.77 8.07 10.51
C ASP A 143 6.62 8.33 11.49
N VAL A 144 6.81 7.94 12.74
CA VAL A 144 5.77 8.10 13.77
C VAL A 144 5.86 9.50 14.34
N ALA A 145 4.75 10.24 14.22
CA ALA A 145 4.66 11.59 14.72
C ALA A 145 4.70 11.62 16.25
#